data_c465fcdfa2e4a5bf83789f92fdc69668
#
_entry.id   c465fcdfa2e4a5bf83789f92fdc69668
#
_cell.length_a   1.000
_cell.length_b   1.000
_cell.length_c   1.000
_cell.angle_alpha   90.00
_cell.angle_beta   90.00
_cell.angle_gamma   90.00
#
_symmetry.space_group_name_H-M   'P 1'
#
loop_
_entity.id
_entity.type
_entity.pdbx_description
1 polymer ?
#
loop_
_entity_poly.entity_id
_entity_poly.type
_entity_poly.pdbx_seq_one_letter_code
_entity_poly.pdbx_strand_id
1 'polypeptide(L)'
;MSDTAPRNAVSAPQMLADALLRSLTGASAQLRMTSTTTDTNMSELGLTATSFVDAVVSPVALRKLRPAWKSDGAPQWELLVSATAVAAQVNALDLSSAAELFKLTLLVAVGGQDYLIESVTSNEAFGKVYLYRLLLREARPQSV
;
A
#
# COMPACT_ATOMS: atom_id res chain seq x y z
N MET A 1 8.38 7.61 36.48
CA MET A 1 7.68 6.53 35.82
C MET A 1 7.85 6.66 34.33
N SER A 2 8.65 5.82 33.76
CA SER A 2 8.82 5.80 32.32
C SER A 2 7.68 4.98 31.73
N ASP A 3 6.69 5.65 31.18
CA ASP A 3 5.77 4.99 30.31
C ASP A 3 6.48 4.72 29.00
N THR A 4 7.13 3.58 28.95
CA THR A 4 7.59 3.08 27.67
C THR A 4 6.39 2.51 26.95
N ALA A 5 5.64 3.38 26.28
CA ALA A 5 4.70 2.91 25.27
C ALA A 5 5.48 2.06 24.26
N PRO A 6 5.00 0.86 23.91
CA PRO A 6 5.67 0.05 22.90
C PRO A 6 5.85 0.89 21.64
N ARG A 7 6.99 0.72 20.95
CA ARG A 7 7.29 1.46 19.71
C ARG A 7 6.19 1.34 18.66
N ASN A 8 5.35 0.30 18.77
CA ASN A 8 4.26 0.01 17.85
C ASN A 8 2.88 0.36 18.42
N ALA A 9 2.83 1.16 19.49
CA ALA A 9 1.54 1.57 20.05
C ALA A 9 0.78 2.41 19.03
N VAL A 10 -0.48 2.03 18.78
CA VAL A 10 -1.36 2.76 17.88
C VAL A 10 -1.72 4.09 18.51
N SER A 11 -1.46 5.19 17.81
CA SER A 11 -1.79 6.52 18.29
C SER A 11 -3.28 6.81 18.13
N ALA A 12 -3.79 7.81 18.85
CA ALA A 12 -5.20 8.22 18.74
C ALA A 12 -5.57 8.63 17.31
N PRO A 13 -4.75 9.43 16.57
CA PRO A 13 -5.04 9.72 15.17
C PRO A 13 -5.09 8.47 14.28
N GLN A 14 -4.24 7.47 14.53
CA GLN A 14 -4.28 6.22 13.78
C GLN A 14 -5.57 5.44 14.05
N MET A 15 -5.99 5.37 15.31
CA MET A 15 -7.25 4.70 15.68
C MET A 15 -8.46 5.37 15.04
N LEU A 16 -8.47 6.70 15.04
CA LEU A 16 -9.55 7.48 14.43
C LEU A 16 -9.58 7.29 12.92
N ALA A 17 -8.43 7.34 12.26
CA ALA A 17 -8.33 7.12 10.82
C ALA A 17 -8.83 5.72 10.45
N ASP A 18 -8.42 4.70 11.19
CA ASP A 18 -8.86 3.32 10.94
C ASP A 18 -10.37 3.17 11.12
N ALA A 19 -10.93 3.79 12.15
CA ALA A 19 -12.38 3.76 12.38
C ALA A 19 -13.14 4.44 11.25
N LEU A 20 -12.65 5.58 10.77
CA LEU A 20 -13.26 6.28 9.64
C LEU A 20 -13.20 5.46 8.35
N LEU A 21 -12.07 4.83 8.07
CA LEU A 21 -11.92 4.00 6.88
C LEU A 21 -12.87 2.80 6.93
N ARG A 22 -13.02 2.16 8.09
CA ARG A 22 -13.97 1.06 8.26
C ARG A 22 -15.41 1.52 8.06
N SER A 23 -15.73 2.73 8.53
CA SER A 23 -17.09 3.27 8.39
C SER A 23 -17.43 3.63 6.94
N LEU A 24 -16.42 3.99 6.12
CA LEU A 24 -16.64 4.34 4.73
C LEU A 24 -16.89 3.11 3.87
N THR A 25 -15.97 2.18 3.85
CA THR A 25 -16.11 0.97 3.02
C THR A 25 -15.62 -0.30 3.72
N GLY A 26 -14.68 -0.18 4.64
CA GLY A 26 -14.06 -1.33 5.28
C GLY A 26 -13.34 -2.27 4.29
N ALA A 27 -12.97 -1.75 3.14
CA ALA A 27 -12.40 -2.56 2.07
C ALA A 27 -10.96 -2.98 2.38
N SER A 28 -10.44 -3.92 1.61
CA SER A 28 -9.04 -4.33 1.65
C SER A 28 -8.42 -4.16 0.27
N ALA A 29 -7.12 -3.95 0.26
CA ALA A 29 -6.34 -3.88 -0.97
C ALA A 29 -5.19 -4.87 -0.89
N GLN A 30 -4.75 -5.37 -2.03
CA GLN A 30 -3.58 -6.23 -2.13
C GLN A 30 -2.47 -5.47 -2.85
N LEU A 31 -1.30 -5.40 -2.22
CA LEU A 31 -0.11 -4.82 -2.82
C LEU A 31 0.74 -5.96 -3.37
N ARG A 32 0.87 -6.05 -4.68
CA ARG A 32 1.64 -7.11 -5.32
C ARG A 32 3.07 -6.66 -5.56
N MET A 33 4.01 -7.43 -5.05
CA MET A 33 5.44 -7.18 -5.16
C MET A 33 6.13 -8.38 -5.78
N THR A 34 7.30 -8.13 -6.39
CA THR A 34 8.18 -9.23 -6.80
C THR A 34 9.14 -9.54 -5.66
N SER A 35 9.30 -10.82 -5.41
CA SER A 35 10.32 -11.33 -4.50
C SER A 35 11.25 -12.25 -5.30
N THR A 36 12.54 -11.95 -5.26
CA THR A 36 13.54 -12.82 -5.90
C THR A 36 13.97 -13.85 -4.87
N THR A 37 13.49 -15.08 -5.03
CA THR A 37 14.00 -16.20 -4.24
C THR A 37 15.11 -16.88 -5.01
N THR A 38 16.31 -16.86 -4.45
CA THR A 38 17.41 -17.67 -4.96
C THR A 38 17.33 -19.04 -4.31
N ASP A 39 16.81 -20.00 -5.05
CA ASP A 39 16.92 -21.40 -4.64
C ASP A 39 18.34 -21.86 -5.00
N THR A 40 19.03 -22.52 -4.06
CA THR A 40 20.41 -22.96 -4.23
C THR A 40 20.58 -23.85 -5.47
N ASN A 41 19.61 -24.72 -5.75
CA ASN A 41 19.65 -25.58 -6.92
C ASN A 41 19.44 -24.82 -8.23
N MET A 42 18.65 -23.76 -8.20
CA MET A 42 18.41 -22.93 -9.37
C MET A 42 19.58 -21.99 -9.66
N SER A 43 20.27 -21.51 -8.63
CA SER A 43 21.43 -20.66 -8.81
C SER A 43 22.61 -21.42 -9.41
N GLU A 44 22.75 -22.70 -9.10
CA GLU A 44 23.76 -23.56 -9.72
C GLU A 44 23.50 -23.76 -11.22
N LEU A 45 22.25 -23.66 -11.65
CA LEU A 45 21.84 -23.72 -13.05
C LEU A 45 21.77 -22.35 -13.71
N GLY A 46 22.10 -21.27 -12.99
CA GLY A 46 22.00 -19.92 -13.49
C GLY A 46 20.57 -19.42 -13.66
N LEU A 47 19.61 -20.06 -13.01
CA LEU A 47 18.20 -19.70 -13.09
C LEU A 47 17.78 -18.95 -11.82
N THR A 48 17.11 -17.81 -12.01
CA THR A 48 16.46 -17.07 -10.92
C THR A 48 14.95 -17.18 -11.09
N ALA A 49 14.28 -17.71 -10.05
CA ALA A 49 12.83 -17.75 -10.04
C ALA A 49 12.30 -16.42 -9.48
N THR A 50 11.41 -15.79 -10.23
CA THR A 50 10.70 -14.60 -9.75
C THR A 50 9.34 -15.04 -9.22
N SER A 51 9.10 -14.80 -7.93
CA SER A 51 7.81 -15.05 -7.32
C SER A 51 7.14 -13.73 -6.96
N PHE A 52 5.81 -13.74 -6.88
CA PHE A 52 5.04 -12.59 -6.45
C PHE A 52 4.61 -12.77 -5.00
N VAL A 53 4.65 -11.69 -4.25
CA VAL A 53 4.17 -11.64 -2.87
C VAL A 53 3.05 -10.61 -2.80
N ASP A 54 1.93 -11.00 -2.24
CA ASP A 54 0.80 -10.11 -2.03
C ASP A 54 0.71 -9.73 -0.56
N ALA A 55 0.78 -8.42 -0.28
CA ALA A 55 0.56 -7.88 1.05
C ALA A 55 -0.86 -7.32 1.11
N VAL A 56 -1.66 -7.79 2.05
CA VAL A 56 -3.03 -7.32 2.23
C VAL A 56 -3.03 -6.19 3.24
N VAL A 57 -3.62 -5.06 2.87
CA VAL A 57 -3.78 -3.91 3.76
C VAL A 57 -5.27 -3.62 3.93
N SER A 58 -5.70 -3.43 5.18
CA SER A 58 -7.08 -3.14 5.54
C SER A 58 -7.10 -2.38 6.86
N PRO A 59 -7.97 -1.39 7.06
CA PRO A 59 -8.97 -0.90 6.12
C PRO A 59 -8.38 0.07 5.09
N VAL A 60 -9.03 0.12 3.93
CA VAL A 60 -8.73 1.08 2.88
C VAL A 60 -10.03 1.68 2.32
N ALA A 61 -9.94 2.82 1.67
CA ALA A 61 -11.06 3.43 0.97
C ALA A 61 -10.57 3.93 -0.38
N LEU A 62 -11.27 3.55 -1.44
CA LEU A 62 -10.96 3.96 -2.81
C LEU A 62 -11.98 4.96 -3.28
N ARG A 63 -11.52 6.07 -3.86
CA ARG A 63 -12.40 7.06 -4.45
C ARG A 63 -11.88 7.50 -5.81
N LYS A 64 -12.80 7.75 -6.73
CA LYS A 64 -12.48 8.28 -8.04
C LYS A 64 -12.29 9.78 -7.93
N LEU A 65 -11.18 10.28 -8.44
CA LEU A 65 -10.93 11.72 -8.49
C LEU A 65 -11.54 12.30 -9.76
N ARG A 66 -12.07 13.50 -9.66
CA ARG A 66 -12.52 14.23 -10.83
C ARG A 66 -11.28 14.57 -11.65
N PRO A 67 -11.25 14.27 -12.95
CA PRO A 67 -10.12 14.67 -13.77
C PRO A 67 -10.00 16.19 -13.70
N ALA A 68 -8.79 16.67 -13.45
CA ALA A 68 -8.49 18.08 -13.62
C ALA A 68 -8.84 18.42 -15.06
N TRP A 69 -9.52 19.52 -15.27
CA TRP A 69 -10.04 19.85 -16.61
C TRP A 69 -8.95 20.10 -17.66
N LYS A 70 -7.68 20.03 -17.26
CA LYS A 70 -6.50 20.06 -18.12
C LYS A 70 -5.82 18.71 -18.28
N SER A 71 -6.38 17.64 -17.70
CA SER A 71 -5.76 16.33 -17.78
C SER A 71 -6.15 15.65 -19.10
N ASP A 72 -5.32 14.70 -19.53
CA ASP A 72 -5.52 13.90 -20.72
C ASP A 72 -6.78 13.01 -20.68
N GLY A 73 -7.66 13.25 -19.72
CA GLY A 73 -8.88 12.48 -19.58
C GLY A 73 -8.71 11.10 -18.95
N ALA A 74 -7.51 10.72 -18.56
CA ALA A 74 -7.29 9.47 -17.85
C ALA A 74 -7.84 9.58 -16.41
N PRO A 75 -8.79 8.72 -16.01
CA PRO A 75 -9.33 8.79 -14.67
C PRO A 75 -8.25 8.45 -13.63
N GLN A 76 -8.18 9.26 -12.59
CA GLN A 76 -7.31 9.02 -11.45
C GLN A 76 -8.13 8.58 -10.25
N TRP A 77 -7.52 7.77 -9.42
CA TRP A 77 -8.12 7.25 -8.21
C TRP A 77 -7.25 7.58 -7.03
N GLU A 78 -7.85 7.72 -5.87
CA GLU A 78 -7.12 7.89 -4.63
C GLU A 78 -7.47 6.76 -3.68
N LEU A 79 -6.47 6.05 -3.20
CA LEU A 79 -6.63 5.01 -2.19
C LEU A 79 -6.14 5.55 -0.85
N LEU A 80 -7.04 5.58 0.12
CA LEU A 80 -6.70 5.91 1.50
C LEU A 80 -6.38 4.62 2.22
N VAL A 81 -5.18 4.53 2.79
CA VAL A 81 -4.68 3.30 3.39
C VAL A 81 -4.33 3.56 4.85
N SER A 82 -4.76 2.64 5.71
CA SER A 82 -4.44 2.68 7.13
C SER A 82 -2.94 2.62 7.36
N ALA A 83 -2.41 3.56 8.13
CA ALA A 83 -1.00 3.55 8.52
C ALA A 83 -0.66 2.34 9.39
N THR A 84 -1.59 1.90 10.23
CA THR A 84 -1.42 0.71 11.06
C THR A 84 -1.27 -0.55 10.22
N ALA A 85 -2.10 -0.67 9.17
CA ALA A 85 -2.03 -1.79 8.25
C ALA A 85 -0.72 -1.81 7.48
N VAL A 86 -0.24 -0.65 7.04
CA VAL A 86 1.05 -0.53 6.35
C VAL A 86 2.19 -0.92 7.27
N ALA A 87 2.18 -0.44 8.52
CA ALA A 87 3.21 -0.78 9.50
C ALA A 87 3.25 -2.29 9.77
N ALA A 88 2.09 -2.93 9.83
CA ALA A 88 2.02 -4.38 10.02
C ALA A 88 2.68 -5.14 8.87
N GLN A 89 2.49 -4.70 7.64
CA GLN A 89 3.11 -5.33 6.47
C GLN A 89 4.61 -5.04 6.38
N VAL A 90 5.03 -3.83 6.73
CA VAL A 90 6.45 -3.48 6.80
C VAL A 90 7.17 -4.42 7.77
N ASN A 91 6.57 -4.69 8.94
CA ASN A 91 7.13 -5.61 9.92
C ASN A 91 7.09 -7.07 9.43
N ALA A 92 5.97 -7.48 8.83
CA ALA A 92 5.80 -8.86 8.37
C ALA A 92 6.78 -9.22 7.24
N LEU A 93 7.10 -8.26 6.38
CA LEU A 93 8.00 -8.45 5.25
C LEU A 93 9.44 -8.03 5.55
N ASP A 94 9.71 -7.63 6.79
CA ASP A 94 11.03 -7.19 7.25
C ASP A 94 11.60 -6.05 6.38
N LEU A 95 10.76 -5.09 6.06
CA LEU A 95 11.15 -3.92 5.30
C LEU A 95 11.59 -2.78 6.23
N SER A 96 12.38 -1.85 5.69
CA SER A 96 12.92 -0.75 6.49
C SER A 96 11.92 0.38 6.71
N SER A 97 10.97 0.56 5.79
CA SER A 97 10.03 1.68 5.85
C SER A 97 8.80 1.45 4.97
N ALA A 98 7.77 2.24 5.20
CA ALA A 98 6.59 2.27 4.34
C ALA A 98 6.94 2.71 2.92
N ALA A 99 7.88 3.65 2.77
CA ALA A 99 8.33 4.09 1.45
C ALA A 99 8.91 2.93 0.65
N GLU A 100 9.65 2.04 1.30
CA GLU A 100 10.18 0.83 0.65
C GLU A 100 9.05 -0.10 0.22
N LEU A 101 8.04 -0.29 1.06
CA LEU A 101 6.87 -1.11 0.73
C LEU A 101 6.20 -0.63 -0.56
N PHE A 102 5.92 0.67 -0.64
CA PHE A 102 5.26 1.23 -1.82
C PHE A 102 6.16 1.24 -3.06
N LYS A 103 7.46 1.43 -2.87
CA LYS A 103 8.43 1.39 -3.97
C LYS A 103 8.51 0.00 -4.59
N LEU A 104 8.40 -1.05 -3.79
CA LEU A 104 8.44 -2.43 -4.26
C LEU A 104 7.10 -2.89 -4.85
N THR A 105 6.03 -2.16 -4.61
CA THR A 105 4.70 -2.51 -5.08
C THR A 105 4.59 -2.27 -6.58
N LEU A 106 4.29 -3.32 -7.33
CA LEU A 106 4.09 -3.26 -8.77
C LEU A 106 2.65 -2.94 -9.15
N LEU A 107 1.71 -3.56 -8.43
CA LEU A 107 0.28 -3.42 -8.68
C LEU A 107 -0.46 -3.34 -7.36
N VAL A 108 -1.56 -2.60 -7.37
CA VAL A 108 -2.50 -2.54 -6.25
C VAL A 108 -3.82 -3.09 -6.75
N ALA A 109 -4.32 -4.15 -6.13
CA ALA A 109 -5.61 -4.75 -6.47
C ALA A 109 -6.65 -4.35 -5.44
N VAL A 110 -7.71 -3.72 -5.89
CA VAL A 110 -8.84 -3.31 -5.05
C VAL A 110 -10.14 -3.61 -5.81
N GLY A 111 -11.03 -4.35 -5.16
CA GLY A 111 -12.34 -4.63 -5.74
C GLY A 111 -12.30 -5.35 -7.07
N GLY A 112 -11.29 -6.18 -7.31
CA GLY A 112 -11.15 -6.92 -8.56
C GLY A 112 -10.50 -6.13 -9.69
N GLN A 113 -10.06 -4.90 -9.44
CA GLN A 113 -9.41 -4.05 -10.43
C GLN A 113 -7.96 -3.81 -10.03
N ASP A 114 -7.07 -3.82 -11.00
CA ASP A 114 -5.64 -3.54 -10.79
C ASP A 114 -5.32 -2.09 -11.09
N TYR A 115 -4.45 -1.51 -10.27
CA TYR A 115 -4.02 -0.11 -10.38
C TYR A 115 -2.51 -0.01 -10.29
N LEU A 116 -1.98 1.07 -10.85
CA LEU A 116 -0.57 1.45 -10.72
C LEU A 116 -0.46 2.67 -9.79
N ILE A 117 0.55 2.68 -8.94
CA ILE A 117 0.80 3.82 -8.05
C ILE A 117 1.53 4.92 -8.82
N GLU A 118 0.95 6.10 -8.87
CA GLU A 118 1.61 7.28 -9.46
C GLU A 118 2.37 8.07 -8.42
N SER A 119 1.78 8.24 -7.22
CA SER A 119 2.45 8.96 -6.14
C SER A 119 1.88 8.52 -4.79
N VAL A 120 2.66 8.77 -3.74
CA VAL A 120 2.29 8.45 -2.36
C VAL A 120 2.48 9.69 -1.52
N THR A 121 1.46 10.03 -0.75
CA THR A 121 1.55 11.08 0.27
C THR A 121 1.12 10.51 1.60
N SER A 122 1.62 11.10 2.68
CA SER A 122 1.29 10.68 4.02
C SER A 122 0.74 11.86 4.83
N ASN A 123 -0.20 11.56 5.71
CA ASN A 123 -0.73 12.54 6.66
C ASN A 123 -0.20 12.20 8.04
N GLU A 124 0.38 13.19 8.71
CA GLU A 124 1.01 13.03 10.01
C GLU A 124 0.30 13.86 11.08
N ALA A 125 0.28 13.34 12.29
CA ALA A 125 -0.15 14.05 13.47
C ALA A 125 0.72 13.61 14.64
N PHE A 126 1.21 14.57 15.41
CA PHE A 126 2.07 14.34 16.57
C PHE A 126 3.30 13.47 16.23
N GLY A 127 3.90 13.73 15.08
CA GLY A 127 5.11 13.03 14.65
C GLY A 127 4.90 11.62 14.12
N LYS A 128 3.65 11.18 13.97
CA LYS A 128 3.33 9.85 13.44
C LYS A 128 2.40 9.94 12.24
N VAL A 129 2.66 9.11 11.24
CA VAL A 129 1.77 8.96 10.11
C VAL A 129 0.52 8.20 10.55
N TYR A 130 -0.65 8.73 10.23
CA TYR A 130 -1.92 8.06 10.52
C TYR A 130 -2.66 7.60 9.26
N LEU A 131 -2.26 8.07 8.10
CA LEU A 131 -2.92 7.76 6.84
C LEU A 131 -1.94 7.91 5.69
N TYR A 132 -1.99 6.97 4.74
CA TYR A 132 -1.32 7.10 3.44
C TYR A 132 -2.35 7.32 2.35
N ARG A 133 -1.99 8.16 1.40
CA ARG A 133 -2.83 8.48 0.24
C ARG A 133 -2.06 8.11 -1.00
N LEU A 134 -2.58 7.13 -1.72
CA LEU A 134 -1.98 6.65 -2.97
C LEU A 134 -2.75 7.22 -4.14
N LEU A 135 -2.07 7.93 -5.02
CA LEU A 135 -2.66 8.34 -6.28
C LEU A 135 -2.46 7.21 -7.27
N LEU A 136 -3.56 6.70 -7.81
CA LEU A 136 -3.59 5.51 -8.64
C LEU A 136 -4.16 5.82 -10.01
N ARG A 137 -3.72 5.03 -10.99
CA ARG A 137 -4.37 4.95 -12.29
C ARG A 137 -4.64 3.49 -12.60
N GLU A 138 -5.67 3.23 -13.39
CA GLU A 138 -5.99 1.86 -13.77
C GLU A 138 -4.86 1.25 -14.60
N ALA A 139 -4.47 0.03 -14.24
CA ALA A 139 -3.56 -0.76 -15.05
C ALA A 139 -4.40 -1.33 -16.19
N ARG A 140 -4.19 -0.83 -17.40
CA ARG A 140 -4.89 -1.34 -18.57
C ARG A 140 -4.19 -2.60 -19.05
N PRO A 141 -4.92 -3.70 -19.28
CA PRO A 141 -4.34 -4.79 -20.01
C PRO A 141 -3.87 -4.25 -21.37
N GLN A 142 -2.64 -4.60 -21.73
CA GLN A 142 -2.15 -4.22 -23.06
C GLN A 142 -3.13 -4.79 -24.09
N SER A 143 -3.86 -3.90 -24.70
CA SER A 143 -4.69 -4.29 -25.82
C SER A 143 -3.76 -4.66 -26.97
N VAL A 144 -3.85 -5.88 -27.36
CA VAL A 144 -3.16 -6.38 -28.53
C VAL A 144 -3.81 -5.79 -29.78
#